data_548a65f3ad157ad96062d7d520d7dd27
#
_entry.id   548a65f3ad157ad96062d7d520d7dd27
#
_cell.length_a   1.000
_cell.length_b   1.000
_cell.length_c   1.000
_cell.angle_alpha   90.00
_cell.angle_beta   90.00
_cell.angle_gamma   90.00
#
_symmetry.space_group_name_H-M   'P 1'
#
loop_
_entity.id
_entity.type
_entity.pdbx_description
1 polymer ?
#
loop_
_entity_poly.entity_id
_entity_poly.type
_entity_poly.pdbx_seq_one_letter_code
_entity_poly.pdbx_strand_id
1 'polypeptide(L)'
;MRVPLYQIDAFTGRLFGGNPAAVCPLAEWLPEPTMQSIAAENNLAETAFFVAQGEGYLLRWFTPTVEVELCGHATLASGYVVTHILMPDRRSVRFDTLKAGPLEVTRDGDLLAMDFPAWPPERKPADPRILAALGKPPAHSFVARGRTLAIYERAEDVAALRPDFVAMRRVPGADAIVSAPGDGDIDFVSRYFAPNYGIDEDPATGSSHCMLTPYWADRLGKRQLRAQQISARVGDLQCTLKGDRVTLAGRAVLYLEGSITV
;
A
#
# COMPACT_ATOMS: atom_id res chain seq x y z
N MET A 1 -8.08 -28.70 8.36
CA MET A 1 -9.30 -27.92 8.05
C MET A 1 -9.12 -27.26 6.68
N ARG A 2 -10.22 -26.87 5.98
CA ARG A 2 -10.09 -26.07 4.73
C ARG A 2 -10.39 -24.61 5.01
N VAL A 3 -9.52 -23.72 4.55
CA VAL A 3 -9.65 -22.27 4.68
C VAL A 3 -9.73 -21.66 3.28
N PRO A 4 -10.74 -20.82 2.96
CA PRO A 4 -10.81 -20.10 1.71
C PRO A 4 -9.58 -19.20 1.56
N LEU A 5 -9.06 -19.10 0.34
CA LEU A 5 -7.95 -18.21 0.00
C LEU A 5 -8.23 -17.53 -1.34
N TYR A 6 -8.11 -16.21 -1.32
CA TYR A 6 -8.18 -15.37 -2.51
C TYR A 6 -6.85 -14.64 -2.66
N GLN A 7 -6.31 -14.55 -3.87
CA GLN A 7 -5.21 -13.64 -4.15
C GLN A 7 -5.72 -12.50 -5.03
N ILE A 8 -5.56 -11.29 -4.55
CA ILE A 8 -6.06 -10.07 -5.17
C ILE A 8 -4.87 -9.17 -5.52
N ASP A 9 -4.79 -8.75 -6.77
CA ASP A 9 -3.88 -7.70 -7.20
C ASP A 9 -4.56 -6.34 -6.94
N ALA A 10 -4.12 -5.62 -5.91
CA ALA A 10 -4.68 -4.34 -5.49
C ALA A 10 -4.01 -3.15 -6.21
N PHE A 11 -4.75 -2.05 -6.39
CA PHE A 11 -4.31 -0.85 -7.11
C PHE A 11 -3.97 -1.11 -8.59
N THR A 12 -4.73 -1.96 -9.24
CA THR A 12 -4.58 -2.25 -10.67
C THR A 12 -5.90 -2.71 -11.28
N GLY A 13 -6.09 -2.44 -12.56
CA GLY A 13 -7.20 -2.98 -13.36
C GLY A 13 -6.80 -4.19 -14.22
N ARG A 14 -5.59 -4.76 -14.03
CA ARG A 14 -5.08 -5.88 -14.83
C ARG A 14 -4.37 -6.90 -13.96
N LEU A 15 -4.39 -8.15 -14.36
CA LEU A 15 -3.61 -9.21 -13.71
C LEU A 15 -2.11 -8.91 -13.77
N PHE A 16 -1.40 -9.35 -12.73
CA PHE A 16 0.06 -9.20 -12.59
C PHE A 16 0.55 -7.76 -12.42
N GLY A 17 -0.38 -6.81 -12.23
CA GLY A 17 -0.10 -5.44 -11.85
C GLY A 17 -0.28 -5.21 -10.35
N GLY A 18 -0.12 -3.96 -9.90
CA GLY A 18 -0.41 -3.53 -8.53
C GLY A 18 0.34 -4.29 -7.45
N ASN A 19 -0.25 -4.36 -6.27
CA ASN A 19 0.33 -5.04 -5.11
C ASN A 19 -0.52 -6.26 -4.73
N PRO A 20 0.02 -7.49 -4.84
CA PRO A 20 -0.73 -8.70 -4.54
C PRO A 20 -0.86 -8.91 -3.03
N ALA A 21 -2.06 -9.29 -2.58
CA ALA A 21 -2.31 -9.73 -1.23
C ALA A 21 -3.11 -11.05 -1.23
N ALA A 22 -2.76 -11.96 -0.33
CA ALA A 22 -3.63 -13.07 -0.01
C ALA A 22 -4.70 -12.61 0.99
N VAL A 23 -5.91 -13.14 0.85
CA VAL A 23 -7.05 -12.83 1.72
C VAL A 23 -7.71 -14.14 2.14
N CYS A 24 -7.78 -14.38 3.44
CA CYS A 24 -8.36 -15.55 4.05
C CYS A 24 -9.54 -15.17 4.96
N PRO A 25 -10.78 -15.22 4.47
CA PRO A 25 -11.96 -15.15 5.33
C PRO A 25 -12.02 -16.34 6.27
N LEU A 26 -12.18 -16.10 7.57
CA LEU A 26 -12.23 -17.12 8.60
C LEU A 26 -13.60 -17.12 9.29
N ALA A 27 -14.11 -18.32 9.68
CA ALA A 27 -15.27 -18.44 10.55
C ALA A 27 -14.93 -18.06 12.00
N GLU A 28 -13.74 -18.43 12.45
CA GLU A 28 -13.15 -18.11 13.75
C GLU A 28 -11.63 -17.95 13.62
N TRP A 29 -11.01 -17.26 14.58
CA TRP A 29 -9.57 -17.05 14.54
C TRP A 29 -8.79 -18.36 14.62
N LEU A 30 -7.82 -18.51 13.74
CA LEU A 30 -6.79 -19.52 13.87
C LEU A 30 -5.76 -19.08 14.93
N PRO A 31 -5.01 -20.03 15.50
CA PRO A 31 -3.84 -19.69 16.31
C PRO A 31 -2.89 -18.77 15.52
N GLU A 32 -2.35 -17.75 16.18
CA GLU A 32 -1.45 -16.76 15.54
C GLU A 32 -0.24 -17.42 14.84
N PRO A 33 0.42 -18.45 15.43
CA PRO A 33 1.51 -19.15 14.71
C PRO A 33 1.04 -19.82 13.42
N THR A 34 -0.23 -20.28 13.36
CA THR A 34 -0.80 -20.88 12.14
C THR A 34 -1.02 -19.82 11.07
N MET A 35 -1.59 -18.65 11.43
CA MET A 35 -1.76 -17.54 10.49
C MET A 35 -0.40 -17.03 9.97
N GLN A 36 0.61 -16.95 10.85
CA GLN A 36 1.98 -16.58 10.46
C GLN A 36 2.59 -17.61 9.48
N SER A 37 2.36 -18.91 9.72
CA SER A 37 2.86 -19.97 8.82
C SER A 37 2.17 -19.91 7.45
N ILE A 38 0.86 -19.65 7.41
CA ILE A 38 0.12 -19.45 6.15
C ILE A 38 0.68 -18.25 5.39
N ALA A 39 0.95 -17.14 6.07
CA ALA A 39 1.53 -15.95 5.43
C ALA A 39 2.92 -16.22 4.88
N ALA A 40 3.75 -16.98 5.60
CA ALA A 40 5.08 -17.41 5.15
C ALA A 40 5.00 -18.32 3.92
N GLU A 41 4.07 -19.28 3.91
CA GLU A 41 3.87 -20.22 2.79
C GLU A 41 3.35 -19.49 1.54
N ASN A 42 2.41 -18.55 1.70
CA ASN A 42 1.91 -17.72 0.61
C ASN A 42 3.01 -16.85 -0.01
N ASN A 43 3.98 -16.44 0.78
CA ASN A 43 5.15 -15.64 0.37
C ASN A 43 4.79 -14.40 -0.48
N LEU A 44 3.67 -13.76 -0.16
CA LEU A 44 3.24 -12.48 -0.70
C LEU A 44 3.63 -11.35 0.27
N ALA A 45 3.56 -10.10 -0.18
CA ALA A 45 3.84 -8.95 0.68
C ALA A 45 3.07 -9.06 2.01
N GLU A 46 1.75 -9.27 1.94
CA GLU A 46 0.92 -9.60 3.11
C GLU A 46 -0.16 -10.62 2.79
N THR A 47 -0.53 -11.36 3.85
CA THR A 47 -1.75 -12.16 3.94
C THR A 47 -2.68 -11.52 4.96
N ALA A 48 -3.89 -11.18 4.53
CA ALA A 48 -4.96 -10.65 5.36
C ALA A 48 -5.86 -11.78 5.85
N PHE A 49 -6.19 -11.77 7.14
CA PHE A 49 -7.18 -12.65 7.74
C PHE A 49 -8.28 -11.80 8.36
N PHE A 50 -9.54 -12.17 8.15
CA PHE A 50 -10.64 -11.48 8.81
C PHE A 50 -11.73 -12.44 9.30
N VAL A 51 -12.36 -12.06 10.41
CA VAL A 51 -13.46 -12.76 11.06
C VAL A 51 -14.64 -11.81 11.19
N ALA A 52 -15.87 -12.30 11.01
CA ALA A 52 -17.07 -11.49 11.17
C ALA A 52 -17.18 -10.93 12.60
N GLN A 53 -17.48 -9.64 12.73
CA GLN A 53 -17.66 -8.94 13.99
C GLN A 53 -18.75 -7.87 13.86
N GLY A 54 -19.91 -8.10 14.49
CA GLY A 54 -21.05 -7.21 14.37
C GLY A 54 -21.51 -7.09 12.91
N GLU A 55 -21.63 -5.86 12.41
CA GLU A 55 -21.98 -5.59 11.01
C GLU A 55 -20.74 -5.53 10.08
N GLY A 56 -19.54 -5.68 10.61
CA GLY A 56 -18.28 -5.63 9.90
C GLY A 56 -17.41 -6.85 10.16
N TYR A 57 -16.11 -6.62 10.15
CA TYR A 57 -15.11 -7.67 10.36
C TYR A 57 -14.00 -7.15 11.25
N LEU A 58 -13.33 -8.04 11.99
CA LEU A 58 -12.02 -7.78 12.59
C LEU A 58 -10.95 -8.28 11.63
N LEU A 59 -9.96 -7.45 11.31
CA LEU A 59 -8.96 -7.68 10.26
C LEU A 59 -7.54 -7.64 10.85
N ARG A 60 -6.71 -8.59 10.44
CA ARG A 60 -5.29 -8.71 10.79
C ARG A 60 -4.47 -8.98 9.55
N TRP A 61 -3.21 -8.52 9.52
CA TRP A 61 -2.29 -8.66 8.40
C TRP A 61 -0.96 -9.24 8.83
N PHE A 62 -0.45 -10.18 8.05
CA PHE A 62 0.82 -10.85 8.31
C PHE A 62 1.69 -10.76 7.07
N THR A 63 2.92 -10.25 7.23
CA THR A 63 4.00 -10.48 6.28
C THR A 63 4.49 -11.93 6.38
N PRO A 64 5.38 -12.43 5.53
CA PRO A 64 5.97 -13.75 5.71
C PRO A 64 6.66 -13.96 7.07
N THR A 65 7.00 -12.90 7.79
CA THR A 65 7.81 -12.98 9.02
C THR A 65 7.16 -12.43 10.28
N VAL A 66 6.24 -11.45 10.17
CA VAL A 66 5.64 -10.77 11.34
C VAL A 66 4.22 -10.29 11.04
N GLU A 67 3.41 -10.15 12.10
CA GLU A 67 2.16 -9.39 12.02
C GLU A 67 2.45 -7.90 11.95
N VAL A 68 1.70 -7.17 11.10
CA VAL A 68 1.82 -5.71 10.94
C VAL A 68 0.55 -4.99 11.43
N GLU A 69 0.74 -3.76 11.90
CA GLU A 69 -0.35 -2.99 12.53
C GLU A 69 -1.33 -2.38 11.51
N LEU A 70 -0.88 -2.17 10.28
CA LEU A 70 -1.66 -1.58 9.19
C LEU A 70 -1.11 -1.99 7.83
N CYS A 71 -2.01 -2.41 6.94
CA CYS A 71 -1.67 -2.65 5.53
C CYS A 71 -2.80 -2.16 4.61
N GLY A 72 -2.54 -1.10 3.84
CA GLY A 72 -3.55 -0.45 2.99
C GLY A 72 -3.99 -1.33 1.81
N HIS A 73 -3.03 -1.89 1.04
CA HIS A 73 -3.38 -2.68 -0.15
C HIS A 73 -4.08 -4.00 0.20
N ALA A 74 -3.68 -4.66 1.31
CA ALA A 74 -4.33 -5.88 1.76
C ALA A 74 -5.72 -5.60 2.38
N THR A 75 -5.95 -4.39 2.95
CA THR A 75 -7.29 -3.94 3.35
C THR A 75 -8.18 -3.71 2.13
N LEU A 76 -7.66 -3.06 1.08
CA LEU A 76 -8.39 -2.87 -0.18
C LEU A 76 -8.72 -4.21 -0.83
N ALA A 77 -7.77 -5.16 -0.84
CA ALA A 77 -7.97 -6.53 -1.30
C ALA A 77 -9.06 -7.26 -0.49
N SER A 78 -9.06 -7.10 0.84
CA SER A 78 -10.12 -7.65 1.72
C SER A 78 -11.48 -7.03 1.41
N GLY A 79 -11.52 -5.72 1.18
CA GLY A 79 -12.72 -5.02 0.73
C GLY A 79 -13.24 -5.54 -0.60
N TYR A 80 -12.35 -5.84 -1.56
CA TYR A 80 -12.71 -6.49 -2.81
C TYR A 80 -13.38 -7.85 -2.57
N VAL A 81 -12.77 -8.73 -1.77
CA VAL A 81 -13.34 -10.04 -1.45
C VAL A 81 -14.72 -9.91 -0.85
N VAL A 82 -14.93 -9.00 0.11
CA VAL A 82 -16.27 -8.83 0.71
C VAL A 82 -17.26 -8.27 -0.31
N THR A 83 -16.93 -7.20 -1.04
CA THR A 83 -17.91 -6.45 -1.84
C THR A 83 -18.10 -6.99 -3.27
N HIS A 84 -17.26 -7.92 -3.74
CA HIS A 84 -17.40 -8.50 -5.07
C HIS A 84 -17.69 -10.02 -5.04
N ILE A 85 -17.27 -10.72 -3.97
CA ILE A 85 -17.36 -12.17 -3.91
C ILE A 85 -18.35 -12.62 -2.81
N LEU A 86 -18.13 -12.22 -1.57
CA LEU A 86 -18.94 -12.70 -0.45
C LEU A 86 -20.31 -12.02 -0.34
N MET A 87 -20.37 -10.71 -0.57
CA MET A 87 -21.56 -9.86 -0.46
C MET A 87 -21.61 -8.83 -1.60
N PRO A 88 -21.90 -9.24 -2.86
CA PRO A 88 -21.77 -8.36 -4.03
C PRO A 88 -22.73 -7.15 -4.03
N ASP A 89 -23.83 -7.21 -3.28
CA ASP A 89 -24.76 -6.09 -3.12
C ASP A 89 -24.27 -5.03 -2.12
N ARG A 90 -23.26 -5.37 -1.32
CA ARG A 90 -22.71 -4.45 -0.31
C ARG A 90 -21.76 -3.45 -0.94
N ARG A 91 -21.98 -2.16 -0.67
CA ARG A 91 -21.17 -1.07 -1.24
C ARG A 91 -20.07 -0.57 -0.31
N SER A 92 -20.13 -0.90 0.97
CA SER A 92 -19.08 -0.57 1.92
C SER A 92 -18.87 -1.68 2.92
N VAL A 93 -17.67 -1.80 3.42
CA VAL A 93 -17.32 -2.73 4.49
C VAL A 93 -16.42 -2.06 5.50
N ARG A 94 -16.76 -2.22 6.77
CA ARG A 94 -15.96 -1.78 7.90
C ARG A 94 -15.11 -2.93 8.40
N PHE A 95 -13.85 -2.63 8.60
CA PHE A 95 -12.86 -3.49 9.26
C PHE A 95 -12.40 -2.80 10.54
N ASP A 96 -12.69 -3.40 11.68
CA ASP A 96 -12.03 -3.06 12.93
C ASP A 96 -10.64 -3.72 12.95
N THR A 97 -9.67 -3.08 13.60
CA THR A 97 -8.28 -3.56 13.66
C THR A 97 -7.78 -3.56 15.10
N LEU A 98 -6.71 -4.28 15.37
CA LEU A 98 -6.17 -4.32 16.74
C LEU A 98 -5.54 -3.00 17.18
N LYS A 99 -4.93 -2.24 16.24
CA LYS A 99 -4.10 -1.06 16.56
C LYS A 99 -4.35 0.16 15.69
N ALA A 100 -4.78 -0.01 14.43
CA ALA A 100 -4.93 1.10 13.49
C ALA A 100 -6.29 1.83 13.58
N GLY A 101 -7.19 1.34 14.44
CA GLY A 101 -8.57 1.82 14.49
C GLY A 101 -9.43 1.25 13.36
N PRO A 102 -10.67 1.73 13.21
CA PRO A 102 -11.56 1.26 12.15
C PRO A 102 -11.12 1.77 10.79
N LEU A 103 -11.18 0.89 9.79
CA LEU A 103 -10.95 1.19 8.38
C LEU A 103 -12.23 0.88 7.62
N GLU A 104 -12.56 1.71 6.65
CA GLU A 104 -13.70 1.48 5.76
C GLU A 104 -13.21 1.40 4.33
N VAL A 105 -13.69 0.39 3.60
CA VAL A 105 -13.52 0.27 2.16
C VAL A 105 -14.89 0.51 1.53
N THR A 106 -14.98 1.51 0.66
CA THR A 106 -16.19 1.82 -0.11
C THR A 106 -15.98 1.45 -1.57
N ARG A 107 -17.02 0.90 -2.20
CA ARG A 107 -17.05 0.55 -3.61
C ARG A 107 -17.87 1.56 -4.40
N ASP A 108 -17.27 2.13 -5.44
CA ASP A 108 -17.93 2.97 -6.44
C ASP A 108 -17.60 2.45 -7.84
N GLY A 109 -18.54 1.73 -8.43
CA GLY A 109 -18.29 0.98 -9.67
C GLY A 109 -17.17 -0.04 -9.49
N ASP A 110 -16.09 0.11 -10.28
CA ASP A 110 -14.88 -0.72 -10.23
C ASP A 110 -13.82 -0.20 -9.26
N LEU A 111 -14.05 0.96 -8.64
CA LEU A 111 -13.11 1.55 -7.70
C LEU A 111 -13.44 1.15 -6.26
N LEU A 112 -12.40 0.87 -5.52
CA LEU A 112 -12.43 0.69 -4.08
C LEU A 112 -11.67 1.85 -3.45
N ALA A 113 -12.26 2.51 -2.47
CA ALA A 113 -11.71 3.69 -1.83
C ALA A 113 -11.58 3.50 -0.32
N MET A 114 -10.51 4.04 0.24
CA MET A 114 -10.24 4.11 1.68
C MET A 114 -9.85 5.52 2.06
N ASP A 115 -10.15 5.92 3.29
CA ASP A 115 -9.84 7.23 3.82
C ASP A 115 -8.78 7.14 4.92
N PHE A 116 -7.73 7.96 4.82
CA PHE A 116 -6.58 7.98 5.72
C PHE A 116 -6.25 9.40 6.17
N PRO A 117 -5.52 9.57 7.28
CA PRO A 117 -4.93 10.87 7.63
C PRO A 117 -3.95 11.35 6.55
N ALA A 118 -4.00 12.64 6.24
CA ALA A 118 -2.95 13.28 5.46
C ALA A 118 -1.68 13.44 6.31
N TRP A 119 -0.52 13.16 5.72
CA TRP A 119 0.78 13.29 6.38
C TRP A 119 1.69 14.23 5.58
N PRO A 120 1.43 15.55 5.61
CA PRO A 120 2.24 16.49 4.86
C PRO A 120 3.72 16.39 5.27
N PRO A 121 4.66 16.43 4.31
CA PRO A 121 6.07 16.32 4.61
C PRO A 121 6.58 17.56 5.35
N GLU A 122 7.47 17.33 6.31
CA GLU A 122 8.13 18.38 7.07
C GLU A 122 9.39 18.86 6.33
N ARG A 123 9.67 20.16 6.40
CA ARG A 123 10.91 20.73 5.85
C ARG A 123 12.10 20.44 6.78
N LYS A 124 12.39 19.14 6.96
CA LYS A 124 13.56 18.66 7.66
C LYS A 124 14.50 17.98 6.66
N PRO A 125 15.82 18.10 6.82
CA PRO A 125 16.76 17.40 5.96
C PRO A 125 16.62 15.89 6.16
N ALA A 126 16.56 15.15 5.06
CA ALA A 126 16.63 13.70 5.06
C ALA A 126 18.04 13.20 5.41
N ASP A 127 18.15 11.96 5.87
CA ASP A 127 19.45 11.35 6.17
C ASP A 127 20.31 11.29 4.88
N PRO A 128 21.51 11.92 4.87
CA PRO A 128 22.35 11.96 3.68
C PRO A 128 22.84 10.58 3.24
N ARG A 129 22.89 9.60 4.15
CA ARG A 129 23.26 8.21 3.82
C ARG A 129 22.18 7.54 2.98
N ILE A 130 20.90 7.80 3.29
CA ILE A 130 19.77 7.29 2.50
C ILE A 130 19.77 7.96 1.12
N LEU A 131 19.96 9.30 1.08
CA LEU A 131 20.00 10.02 -0.20
C LEU A 131 21.17 9.54 -1.09
N ALA A 132 22.33 9.27 -0.51
CA ALA A 132 23.47 8.73 -1.24
C ALA A 132 23.17 7.32 -1.80
N ALA A 133 22.50 6.48 -1.02
CA ALA A 133 22.13 5.13 -1.41
C ALA A 133 21.09 5.08 -2.55
N LEU A 134 20.34 6.16 -2.81
CA LEU A 134 19.45 6.24 -3.97
C LEU A 134 20.21 6.31 -5.32
N GLY A 135 21.52 6.61 -5.29
CA GLY A 135 22.39 6.60 -6.47
C GLY A 135 22.31 7.86 -7.36
N LYS A 136 21.28 8.68 -7.18
CA LYS A 136 21.12 9.97 -7.84
C LYS A 136 20.61 11.01 -6.84
N PRO A 137 21.22 12.19 -6.73
CA PRO A 137 20.74 13.23 -5.82
C PRO A 137 19.35 13.74 -6.26
N PRO A 138 18.38 13.88 -5.33
CA PRO A 138 17.09 14.47 -5.64
C PRO A 138 17.20 16.01 -5.75
N ALA A 139 16.23 16.64 -6.40
CA ALA A 139 16.10 18.10 -6.44
C ALA A 139 15.70 18.67 -5.07
N HIS A 140 14.83 17.94 -4.34
CA HIS A 140 14.41 18.28 -2.99
C HIS A 140 14.28 17.01 -2.14
N SER A 141 14.51 17.15 -0.83
CA SER A 141 14.26 16.08 0.12
C SER A 141 13.54 16.59 1.36
N PHE A 142 12.72 15.73 1.94
CA PHE A 142 11.88 16.02 3.09
C PHE A 142 11.86 14.80 4.02
N VAL A 143 11.33 14.98 5.22
CA VAL A 143 10.99 13.88 6.12
C VAL A 143 9.49 13.93 6.39
N ALA A 144 8.82 12.80 6.29
CA ALA A 144 7.42 12.64 6.65
C ALA A 144 7.27 11.42 7.56
N ARG A 145 6.86 11.64 8.81
CA ARG A 145 6.76 10.60 9.84
C ARG A 145 8.00 9.70 9.97
N GLY A 146 9.17 10.30 9.90
CA GLY A 146 10.45 9.58 9.99
C GLY A 146 10.94 8.96 8.67
N ARG A 147 10.12 8.95 7.61
CA ARG A 147 10.48 8.43 6.29
C ARG A 147 11.13 9.49 5.42
N THR A 148 12.08 9.08 4.60
CA THR A 148 12.69 9.94 3.60
C THR A 148 11.76 10.11 2.41
N LEU A 149 11.47 11.36 2.03
CA LEU A 149 10.80 11.71 0.78
C LEU A 149 11.78 12.46 -0.12
N ALA A 150 12.12 11.88 -1.27
CA ALA A 150 13.04 12.44 -2.25
C ALA A 150 12.29 12.80 -3.55
N ILE A 151 12.36 14.07 -3.96
CA ILE A 151 11.65 14.57 -5.13
C ILE A 151 12.65 14.83 -6.25
N TYR A 152 12.36 14.26 -7.40
CA TYR A 152 13.09 14.42 -8.65
C TYR A 152 12.34 15.32 -9.62
N GLU A 153 13.04 15.83 -10.63
CA GLU A 153 12.42 16.74 -11.62
C GLU A 153 11.67 15.99 -12.72
N ARG A 154 12.03 14.72 -12.99
CA ARG A 154 11.48 13.95 -14.10
C ARG A 154 11.14 12.51 -13.70
N ALA A 155 10.09 11.97 -14.32
CA ALA A 155 9.66 10.58 -14.11
C ALA A 155 10.76 9.57 -14.50
N GLU A 156 11.52 9.83 -15.57
CA GLU A 156 12.60 8.98 -16.02
C GLU A 156 13.72 8.85 -14.98
N ASP A 157 13.95 9.92 -14.21
CA ASP A 157 14.95 9.88 -13.14
C ASP A 157 14.53 8.91 -12.05
N VAL A 158 13.26 8.92 -11.66
CA VAL A 158 12.68 7.96 -10.69
C VAL A 158 12.71 6.53 -11.25
N ALA A 159 12.34 6.34 -12.52
CA ALA A 159 12.36 5.04 -13.18
C ALA A 159 13.76 4.43 -13.28
N ALA A 160 14.78 5.29 -13.52
CA ALA A 160 16.16 4.88 -13.69
C ALA A 160 16.90 4.58 -12.38
N LEU A 161 16.32 4.92 -11.20
CA LEU A 161 16.97 4.66 -9.91
C LEU A 161 17.31 3.17 -9.73
N ARG A 162 18.52 2.95 -9.22
CA ARG A 162 19.03 1.63 -8.81
C ARG A 162 19.66 1.78 -7.43
N PRO A 163 18.83 1.79 -6.37
CA PRO A 163 19.34 2.03 -5.02
C PRO A 163 20.31 0.95 -4.54
N ASP A 164 21.30 1.37 -3.77
CA ASP A 164 22.15 0.45 -3.00
C ASP A 164 21.40 0.00 -1.74
N PHE A 165 20.64 -1.09 -1.86
CA PHE A 165 19.88 -1.65 -0.75
C PHE A 165 20.77 -2.17 0.39
N VAL A 166 22.01 -2.57 0.09
CA VAL A 166 22.98 -2.98 1.13
C VAL A 166 23.36 -1.78 1.99
N ALA A 167 23.64 -0.64 1.37
CA ALA A 167 23.90 0.60 2.09
C ALA A 167 22.67 1.08 2.87
N MET A 168 21.47 1.00 2.28
CA MET A 168 20.23 1.38 2.99
C MET A 168 19.99 0.52 4.24
N ARG A 169 20.19 -0.80 4.18
CA ARG A 169 20.04 -1.69 5.36
C ARG A 169 20.94 -1.36 6.53
N ARG A 170 22.05 -0.66 6.30
CA ARG A 170 22.97 -0.20 7.36
C ARG A 170 22.45 1.03 8.11
N VAL A 171 21.42 1.68 7.62
CA VAL A 171 20.76 2.81 8.28
C VAL A 171 19.49 2.30 8.94
N PRO A 172 19.43 2.24 10.30
CA PRO A 172 18.28 1.70 11.00
C PRO A 172 16.97 2.39 10.60
N GLY A 173 15.95 1.60 10.26
CA GLY A 173 14.63 2.11 9.87
C GLY A 173 14.62 2.85 8.54
N ALA A 174 15.69 2.75 7.73
CA ALA A 174 15.74 3.42 6.44
C ALA A 174 14.67 2.90 5.50
N ASP A 175 13.86 3.82 5.03
CA ASP A 175 12.99 3.67 3.87
C ASP A 175 13.02 4.97 3.05
N ALA A 176 12.65 4.89 1.78
CA ALA A 176 12.63 6.05 0.91
C ALA A 176 11.45 6.01 -0.05
N ILE A 177 10.67 7.07 0.01
CA ILE A 177 9.66 7.41 -0.98
C ILE A 177 10.33 8.31 -2.00
N VAL A 178 10.34 7.93 -3.26
CA VAL A 178 10.86 8.76 -4.34
C VAL A 178 9.73 9.14 -5.27
N SER A 179 9.73 10.39 -5.77
CA SER A 179 8.63 10.87 -6.61
C SER A 179 9.08 11.96 -7.57
N ALA A 180 8.38 12.09 -8.68
CA ALA A 180 8.54 13.12 -9.69
C ALA A 180 7.19 13.50 -10.30
N PRO A 181 7.08 14.66 -11.02
CA PRO A 181 5.91 14.91 -11.86
C PRO A 181 5.68 13.75 -12.82
N GLY A 182 4.41 13.45 -13.09
CA GLY A 182 4.02 12.49 -14.12
C GLY A 182 3.84 13.15 -15.48
N ASP A 183 3.46 12.34 -16.46
CA ASP A 183 3.17 12.76 -17.81
C ASP A 183 1.72 12.47 -18.21
N GLY A 184 1.19 13.27 -19.13
CA GLY A 184 -0.17 13.11 -19.66
C GLY A 184 -1.23 13.24 -18.58
N ASP A 185 -1.98 12.17 -18.36
CA ASP A 185 -3.05 12.10 -17.37
C ASP A 185 -2.57 11.76 -15.94
N ILE A 186 -1.30 11.44 -15.77
CA ILE A 186 -0.70 11.12 -14.47
C ILE A 186 -0.10 12.39 -13.87
N ASP A 187 -0.55 12.77 -12.70
CA ASP A 187 -0.08 13.97 -12.02
C ASP A 187 1.30 13.78 -11.39
N PHE A 188 1.57 12.60 -10.85
CA PHE A 188 2.90 12.25 -10.32
C PHE A 188 3.17 10.76 -10.37
N VAL A 189 4.45 10.42 -10.43
CA VAL A 189 4.94 9.05 -10.28
C VAL A 189 5.69 8.88 -8.98
N SER A 190 5.76 7.63 -8.49
CA SER A 190 6.50 7.30 -7.28
C SER A 190 7.11 5.91 -7.33
N ARG A 191 8.08 5.66 -6.44
CA ARG A 191 8.53 4.32 -6.02
C ARG A 191 8.76 4.34 -4.51
N TYR A 192 8.69 3.18 -3.86
CA TYR A 192 8.92 3.05 -2.42
C TYR A 192 9.91 1.92 -2.15
N PHE A 193 11.04 2.29 -1.53
CA PHE A 193 12.13 1.39 -1.17
C PHE A 193 12.13 1.18 0.34
N ALA A 194 12.04 -0.09 0.78
CA ALA A 194 11.86 -0.42 2.19
C ALA A 194 12.69 -1.65 2.61
N PRO A 195 14.01 -1.67 2.36
CA PRO A 195 14.83 -2.86 2.56
C PRO A 195 14.93 -3.31 4.03
N ASN A 196 14.72 -2.42 5.00
CA ASN A 196 14.68 -2.76 6.42
C ASN A 196 13.37 -3.41 6.88
N TYR A 197 12.35 -3.42 6.00
CA TYR A 197 11.07 -4.11 6.24
C TYR A 197 10.98 -5.47 5.53
N GLY A 198 12.11 -5.96 4.97
CA GLY A 198 12.19 -7.27 4.34
C GLY A 198 11.95 -7.28 2.83
N ILE A 199 11.61 -6.14 2.22
CA ILE A 199 11.39 -5.99 0.78
C ILE A 199 12.21 -4.83 0.24
N ASP A 200 12.93 -5.03 -0.86
CA ASP A 200 13.73 -3.95 -1.46
C ASP A 200 12.85 -2.84 -2.03
N GLU A 201 11.77 -3.20 -2.70
CA GLU A 201 10.79 -2.27 -3.28
C GLU A 201 9.37 -2.81 -3.12
N ASP A 202 8.47 -1.99 -2.56
CA ASP A 202 7.05 -2.33 -2.45
C ASP A 202 6.31 -1.94 -3.75
N PRO A 203 5.51 -2.84 -4.33
CA PRO A 203 4.89 -2.62 -5.64
C PRO A 203 3.88 -1.47 -5.71
N ALA A 204 3.03 -1.30 -4.70
CA ALA A 204 2.09 -0.17 -4.59
C ALA A 204 1.73 0.08 -3.11
N THR A 205 2.07 1.27 -2.63
CA THR A 205 2.10 1.61 -1.21
C THR A 205 1.09 2.70 -0.86
N GLY A 206 -0.02 2.34 -0.22
CA GLY A 206 -1.02 3.32 0.21
C GLY A 206 -0.45 4.39 1.16
N SER A 207 0.33 3.98 2.16
CA SER A 207 0.88 4.91 3.16
C SER A 207 1.83 5.96 2.59
N SER A 208 2.59 5.66 1.53
CA SER A 208 3.41 6.66 0.83
C SER A 208 2.55 7.74 0.18
N HIS A 209 1.38 7.37 -0.33
CA HIS A 209 0.45 8.29 -0.96
C HIS A 209 -0.29 9.20 0.03
N CYS A 210 -0.37 8.82 1.33
CA CYS A 210 -0.80 9.75 2.38
C CYS A 210 0.17 10.92 2.58
N MET A 211 1.44 10.78 2.17
CA MET A 211 2.47 11.83 2.20
C MET A 211 2.58 12.55 0.86
N LEU A 212 2.55 11.80 -0.23
CA LEU A 212 2.68 12.35 -1.59
C LEU A 212 1.48 13.21 -1.98
N THR A 213 0.27 12.81 -1.59
CA THR A 213 -0.95 13.54 -1.96
C THR A 213 -0.95 14.99 -1.45
N PRO A 214 -0.71 15.30 -0.17
CA PRO A 214 -0.64 16.70 0.28
C PRO A 214 0.52 17.46 -0.37
N TYR A 215 1.68 16.84 -0.61
CA TYR A 215 2.80 17.47 -1.29
C TYR A 215 2.45 17.88 -2.73
N TRP A 216 1.91 16.95 -3.52
CA TRP A 216 1.59 17.21 -4.92
C TRP A 216 0.34 18.07 -5.08
N ALA A 217 -0.64 17.95 -4.17
CA ALA A 217 -1.82 18.82 -4.15
C ALA A 217 -1.43 20.30 -3.98
N ASP A 218 -0.51 20.60 -3.06
CA ASP A 218 0.02 21.95 -2.86
C ASP A 218 0.81 22.43 -4.09
N ARG A 219 1.72 21.60 -4.60
CA ARG A 219 2.59 21.95 -5.74
C ARG A 219 1.84 22.17 -7.05
N LEU A 220 0.75 21.42 -7.28
CA LEU A 220 -0.02 21.45 -8.53
C LEU A 220 -1.28 22.32 -8.43
N GLY A 221 -1.66 22.78 -7.22
CA GLY A 221 -2.90 23.49 -7.00
C GLY A 221 -4.16 22.63 -7.25
N LYS A 222 -4.04 21.30 -7.13
CA LYS A 222 -5.11 20.32 -7.39
C LYS A 222 -5.39 19.50 -6.15
N ARG A 223 -6.65 19.16 -5.90
CA ARG A 223 -7.04 18.28 -4.78
C ARG A 223 -7.30 16.83 -5.20
N GLN A 224 -7.57 16.61 -6.47
CA GLN A 224 -7.76 15.28 -7.06
C GLN A 224 -6.57 15.00 -7.97
N LEU A 225 -5.86 13.91 -7.70
CA LEU A 225 -4.62 13.57 -8.34
C LEU A 225 -4.68 12.12 -8.84
N ARG A 226 -4.09 11.88 -10.01
CA ARG A 226 -3.84 10.55 -10.54
C ARG A 226 -2.37 10.22 -10.35
N ALA A 227 -2.11 9.18 -9.57
CA ALA A 227 -0.77 8.74 -9.23
C ALA A 227 -0.45 7.39 -9.84
N GLN A 228 0.80 7.18 -10.19
CA GLN A 228 1.30 5.89 -10.59
C GLN A 228 2.55 5.54 -9.80
N GLN A 229 2.53 4.43 -9.05
CA GLN A 229 3.74 3.88 -8.46
C GLN A 229 4.40 2.97 -9.48
N ILE A 230 5.51 3.46 -10.06
CA ILE A 230 6.20 2.85 -11.21
C ILE A 230 7.22 1.76 -10.80
N SER A 231 6.80 0.89 -9.89
CA SER A 231 7.50 -0.38 -9.60
C SER A 231 7.46 -1.32 -10.81
N ALA A 232 8.09 -2.49 -10.72
CA ALA A 232 8.02 -3.50 -11.77
C ALA A 232 6.58 -3.95 -12.08
N ARG A 233 5.64 -3.87 -11.12
CA ARG A 233 4.24 -4.27 -11.29
C ARG A 233 3.31 -3.14 -11.67
N VAL A 234 3.69 -1.92 -11.40
CA VAL A 234 2.93 -0.67 -11.60
C VAL A 234 1.60 -0.65 -10.84
N GLY A 235 1.46 0.29 -9.91
CA GLY A 235 0.22 0.54 -9.19
C GLY A 235 -0.43 1.86 -9.61
N ASP A 236 -1.75 1.84 -9.85
CA ASP A 236 -2.54 3.02 -10.23
C ASP A 236 -3.41 3.46 -9.07
N LEU A 237 -3.28 4.72 -8.65
CA LEU A 237 -4.03 5.28 -7.55
C LEU A 237 -4.71 6.61 -7.94
N GLN A 238 -5.93 6.77 -7.49
CA GLN A 238 -6.62 8.06 -7.46
C GLN A 238 -6.55 8.60 -6.04
N CYS A 239 -5.95 9.77 -5.88
CA CYS A 239 -5.69 10.37 -4.59
C CYS A 239 -6.50 11.67 -4.46
N THR A 240 -7.26 11.81 -3.38
CA THR A 240 -8.04 13.05 -3.15
C THR A 240 -7.70 13.62 -1.78
N LEU A 241 -7.21 14.87 -1.76
CA LEU A 241 -6.96 15.60 -0.51
C LEU A 241 -8.24 16.29 -0.04
N LYS A 242 -8.71 15.96 1.18
CA LYS A 242 -9.89 16.53 1.83
C LYS A 242 -9.53 17.06 3.22
N GLY A 243 -9.07 18.32 3.27
CA GLY A 243 -8.57 18.89 4.53
C GLY A 243 -7.35 18.14 5.04
N ASP A 244 -7.47 17.55 6.21
CA ASP A 244 -6.45 16.71 6.86
C ASP A 244 -6.56 15.22 6.55
N ARG A 245 -7.40 14.85 5.54
CA ARG A 245 -7.62 13.48 5.11
C ARG A 245 -7.23 13.27 3.66
N VAL A 246 -6.83 12.04 3.34
CA VAL A 246 -6.55 11.58 1.98
C VAL A 246 -7.43 10.37 1.69
N THR A 247 -8.28 10.50 0.68
CA THR A 247 -8.95 9.34 0.11
C THR A 247 -8.06 8.73 -0.97
N LEU A 248 -7.72 7.45 -0.81
CA LEU A 248 -6.99 6.66 -1.80
C LEU A 248 -7.95 5.68 -2.44
N ALA A 249 -8.08 5.74 -3.76
CA ALA A 249 -8.92 4.82 -4.51
C ALA A 249 -8.12 4.12 -5.61
N GLY A 250 -8.49 2.87 -5.89
CA GLY A 250 -7.89 2.07 -6.94
C GLY A 250 -8.79 0.90 -7.32
N ARG A 251 -8.48 0.27 -8.45
CA ARG A 251 -9.11 -0.99 -8.84
C ARG A 251 -8.41 -2.16 -8.17
N ALA A 252 -9.08 -3.30 -8.16
CA ALA A 252 -8.46 -4.56 -7.76
C ALA A 252 -8.95 -5.69 -8.69
N VAL A 253 -8.12 -6.71 -8.84
CA VAL A 253 -8.41 -7.84 -9.73
C VAL A 253 -8.18 -9.15 -9.01
N LEU A 254 -9.14 -10.07 -9.10
CA LEU A 254 -8.99 -11.43 -8.60
C LEU A 254 -8.00 -12.21 -9.48
N TYR A 255 -6.91 -12.69 -8.89
CA TYR A 255 -5.94 -13.55 -9.55
C TYR A 255 -6.18 -15.04 -9.27
N LEU A 256 -6.44 -15.39 -7.99
CA LEU A 256 -6.65 -16.75 -7.56
C LEU A 256 -7.80 -16.84 -6.57
N GLU A 257 -8.64 -17.85 -6.75
CA GLU A 257 -9.66 -18.29 -5.80
C GLU A 257 -9.48 -19.78 -5.54
N GLY A 258 -9.46 -20.17 -4.27
CA GLY A 258 -9.27 -21.55 -3.89
C GLY A 258 -9.42 -21.80 -2.39
N SER A 259 -8.81 -22.86 -1.93
CA SER A 259 -8.74 -23.18 -0.49
C SER A 259 -7.40 -23.82 -0.16
N ILE A 260 -6.89 -23.52 1.01
CA ILE A 260 -5.73 -24.19 1.60
C ILE A 260 -6.17 -25.21 2.64
N THR A 261 -5.33 -26.22 2.87
CA THR A 261 -5.53 -27.20 3.93
C THR A 261 -4.60 -26.84 5.10
N VAL A 262 -5.18 -26.72 6.27
CA VAL A 262 -4.51 -26.39 7.53
C VAL A 262 -4.81 -27.43 8.58
#